data_d2503919dd3741c7550e96258386a37c
#
_entry.id   d2503919dd3741c7550e96258386a37c
#
_cell.length_a   1.000
_cell.length_b   1.000
_cell.length_c   1.000
_cell.angle_alpha   90.00
_cell.angle_beta   90.00
_cell.angle_gamma   90.00
#
_symmetry.space_group_name_H-M   'P 1'
#
loop_
_entity.id
_entity.type
_entity.pdbx_description
1 polymer ?
#
loop_
_entity_poly.entity_id
_entity_poly.type
_entity_poly.pdbx_seq_one_letter_code
_entity_poly.pdbx_strand_id
1 'polypeptide(L)'
;MNRRIFLILAGAALVACGSPSSAETQEESAELPVNCPQKVYVRTPASIIDDTLSSHICGLAGKGDSLQVIGYDRVNRDGSFRRFKVKTFRSGKEGFVFARYTVDSLHKAVRRYKPEIYDSIQTIARDRFKAGSALSCDYWPYPRPDFVYKKMPSPCNAFYLNISPLGLRRIEQYIALADSTRINAFVIDIKDDDSPGFKAEAFEKHSPTSFARAGKEKEALYAEAVRKLHEHGYYAIGRITCFKDKLYAKDHPENAILDRRTSAPFVHDGTSWPSAYNREVWQFNVELAKEAVRKFGFDEINFDYVRFPDRVTKLNDSLDYRNLYNETKVQAIQNFVRYACDELHEEGVAVSVDVFGESANKGYTTAYGQYWPAISNVADAICAMPYPDHFSANYYGIAKPWRSPYEILYAWGQRAAARQKETPSPARARTWIQSYRVMKHVDRNGLDNNSDFVRRQIQGLYDAGLRDGFNTWMSSGSIATYRKQKEAYAHDYSAPVAAESETSSETPPQAAL
;
A
#
# COMPACT_ATOMS: atom_id res chain seq x y z
N MET A 1 -13.48 -49.48 -43.94
CA MET A 1 -12.42 -50.06 -44.83
C MET A 1 -11.10 -49.56 -44.37
N ASN A 2 -10.19 -50.51 -44.19
CA ASN A 2 -8.75 -50.47 -43.92
C ASN A 2 -8.23 -50.00 -42.54
N ARG A 3 -8.07 -51.06 -41.79
CA ARG A 3 -7.12 -51.32 -40.71
C ARG A 3 -5.68 -51.21 -41.22
N ARG A 4 -4.75 -50.76 -40.40
CA ARG A 4 -3.42 -51.37 -40.31
C ARG A 4 -2.91 -51.33 -38.85
N ILE A 5 -2.68 -52.53 -38.36
CA ILE A 5 -2.00 -52.99 -37.16
C ILE A 5 -0.51 -53.01 -37.44
N PHE A 6 0.34 -52.59 -36.47
CA PHE A 6 1.71 -53.10 -36.41
C PHE A 6 2.15 -53.35 -34.94
N LEU A 7 2.65 -54.47 -34.81
CA LEU A 7 3.11 -55.42 -33.87
C LEU A 7 4.16 -54.91 -32.83
N ILE A 8 4.04 -55.55 -31.69
CA ILE A 8 4.96 -55.59 -30.54
C ILE A 8 6.16 -56.49 -30.91
N LEU A 9 7.37 -56.05 -30.45
CA LEU A 9 8.49 -56.96 -30.23
C LEU A 9 9.09 -56.69 -28.87
N ALA A 10 8.97 -57.67 -27.98
CA ALA A 10 9.63 -57.75 -26.69
C ALA A 10 11.08 -58.25 -26.87
N GLY A 11 12.01 -57.64 -26.22
CA GLY A 11 13.38 -58.10 -26.08
C GLY A 11 13.81 -57.94 -24.62
N ALA A 12 13.97 -59.07 -23.94
CA ALA A 12 14.54 -59.19 -22.62
C ALA A 12 16.09 -59.21 -22.73
N ALA A 13 16.77 -58.46 -21.88
CA ALA A 13 18.19 -58.67 -21.58
C ALA A 13 18.58 -58.22 -20.18
N LEU A 14 18.90 -59.15 -19.41
CA LEU A 14 19.85 -59.34 -18.29
C LEU A 14 20.34 -58.13 -17.46
N VAL A 15 20.16 -58.35 -16.19
CA VAL A 15 20.72 -57.64 -15.04
C VAL A 15 22.26 -57.78 -15.02
N ALA A 16 22.92 -56.63 -14.90
CA ALA A 16 24.29 -56.56 -14.35
C ALA A 16 24.30 -55.50 -13.25
N CYS A 17 24.59 -55.91 -12.03
CA CYS A 17 24.87 -55.08 -10.88
C CYS A 17 26.14 -54.25 -11.12
N GLY A 18 25.99 -52.93 -11.24
CA GLY A 18 27.08 -51.94 -11.18
C GLY A 18 26.73 -50.89 -10.17
N SER A 19 27.61 -50.67 -9.18
CA SER A 19 27.52 -49.67 -8.12
C SER A 19 27.30 -48.29 -8.68
N PRO A 20 26.55 -47.40 -8.00
CA PRO A 20 26.37 -46.04 -8.49
C PRO A 20 27.67 -45.25 -8.28
N SER A 21 28.35 -44.93 -9.37
CA SER A 21 29.32 -43.86 -9.39
C SER A 21 28.56 -42.53 -9.26
N SER A 22 28.97 -41.73 -8.31
CA SER A 22 28.54 -40.35 -8.13
C SER A 22 28.77 -39.58 -9.45
N ALA A 23 27.68 -39.37 -10.21
CA ALA A 23 27.68 -38.39 -11.27
C ALA A 23 27.62 -37.01 -10.61
N GLU A 24 28.76 -36.36 -10.45
CA GLU A 24 28.84 -34.92 -10.31
C GLU A 24 28.17 -34.33 -11.55
N THR A 25 26.97 -33.78 -11.37
CA THR A 25 26.35 -32.88 -12.32
C THR A 25 27.24 -31.63 -12.36
N GLN A 26 28.15 -31.55 -13.31
CA GLN A 26 28.74 -30.29 -13.72
C GLN A 26 27.59 -29.41 -14.19
N GLU A 27 27.19 -28.42 -13.36
CA GLU A 27 26.43 -27.27 -13.82
C GLU A 27 27.31 -26.56 -14.87
N GLU A 28 27.03 -26.82 -16.15
CA GLU A 28 27.54 -26.02 -17.26
C GLU A 28 27.12 -24.56 -16.94
N SER A 29 28.09 -23.70 -16.64
CA SER A 29 27.88 -22.28 -16.50
C SER A 29 27.46 -21.74 -17.87
N ALA A 30 26.16 -21.65 -18.11
CA ALA A 30 25.64 -21.01 -19.30
C ALA A 30 26.24 -19.61 -19.43
N GLU A 31 27.00 -19.34 -20.49
CA GLU A 31 27.58 -18.02 -20.74
C GLU A 31 26.47 -16.98 -20.74
N LEU A 32 26.65 -15.93 -19.94
CA LEU A 32 25.69 -14.83 -19.89
C LEU A 32 25.60 -14.16 -21.28
N PRO A 33 24.41 -13.74 -21.73
CA PRO A 33 24.26 -12.99 -22.96
C PRO A 33 25.22 -11.80 -23.02
N VAL A 34 25.74 -11.48 -24.20
CA VAL A 34 26.73 -10.41 -24.42
C VAL A 34 26.29 -9.07 -23.83
N ASN A 35 25.00 -8.80 -23.80
CA ASN A 35 24.41 -7.57 -23.22
C ASN A 35 24.12 -7.69 -21.72
N CYS A 36 24.37 -8.83 -21.07
CA CYS A 36 24.18 -8.99 -19.65
C CYS A 36 25.41 -8.44 -18.91
N PRO A 37 25.24 -7.45 -18.00
CA PRO A 37 26.37 -6.90 -17.26
C PRO A 37 26.94 -7.95 -16.29
N GLN A 38 28.25 -8.05 -16.19
CA GLN A 38 28.89 -8.91 -15.19
C GLN A 38 28.85 -8.33 -13.77
N LYS A 39 28.71 -7.01 -13.66
CA LYS A 39 28.67 -6.28 -12.39
C LYS A 39 27.70 -5.13 -12.49
N VAL A 40 26.91 -4.94 -11.44
CA VAL A 40 25.98 -3.82 -11.31
C VAL A 40 26.10 -3.15 -9.95
N TYR A 41 25.60 -1.91 -9.86
CA TYR A 41 25.58 -1.13 -8.64
C TYR A 41 24.14 -0.79 -8.25
N VAL A 42 23.83 -0.92 -6.96
CA VAL A 42 22.50 -0.66 -6.43
C VAL A 42 22.26 0.85 -6.34
N ARG A 43 21.30 1.36 -7.11
CA ARG A 43 20.91 2.79 -7.06
C ARG A 43 19.88 3.10 -5.99
N THR A 44 19.15 2.09 -5.55
CA THR A 44 18.09 2.15 -4.56
C THR A 44 18.21 0.94 -3.65
N PRO A 45 18.09 1.07 -2.33
CA PRO A 45 18.12 -0.08 -1.43
C PRO A 45 17.12 -1.14 -1.88
N ALA A 46 17.58 -2.38 -2.04
CA ALA A 46 16.80 -3.45 -2.61
C ALA A 46 16.88 -4.72 -1.77
N SER A 47 15.77 -5.44 -1.67
CA SER A 47 15.76 -6.80 -1.14
C SER A 47 16.33 -7.77 -2.16
N ILE A 48 17.11 -8.73 -1.69
CA ILE A 48 17.58 -9.87 -2.47
C ILE A 48 16.73 -11.07 -2.04
N ILE A 49 15.99 -11.64 -2.97
CA ILE A 49 15.13 -12.80 -2.72
C ILE A 49 15.86 -14.08 -3.17
N ASP A 50 15.66 -15.17 -2.45
CA ASP A 50 16.34 -16.44 -2.73
C ASP A 50 15.76 -17.16 -3.96
N ASP A 51 14.47 -16.96 -4.23
CA ASP A 51 13.73 -17.58 -5.32
C ASP A 51 12.79 -16.55 -5.99
N THR A 52 12.55 -16.72 -7.27
CA THR A 52 11.60 -15.90 -8.04
C THR A 52 10.13 -16.26 -7.76
N LEU A 53 9.88 -17.40 -7.13
CA LEU A 53 8.54 -17.92 -6.77
C LEU A 53 8.17 -17.65 -5.32
N SER A 54 9.17 -17.69 -4.43
CA SER A 54 8.98 -17.49 -3.00
C SER A 54 9.07 -16.03 -2.61
N SER A 55 8.86 -15.17 -2.29
CA SER A 55 9.11 -13.80 -1.84
C SER A 55 10.08 -13.73 -0.65
N HIS A 56 10.80 -14.81 -0.36
CA HIS A 56 11.67 -14.86 0.81
C HIS A 56 12.91 -13.98 0.62
N ILE A 57 13.11 -13.04 1.53
CA ILE A 57 14.26 -12.12 1.51
C ILE A 57 15.46 -12.78 2.15
N CYS A 58 16.45 -13.16 1.35
CA CYS A 58 17.68 -13.78 1.83
C CYS A 58 18.80 -12.76 2.08
N GLY A 59 18.67 -11.53 1.58
CA GLY A 59 19.67 -10.50 1.74
C GLY A 59 19.14 -9.10 1.44
N LEU A 60 20.00 -8.11 1.69
CA LEU A 60 19.76 -6.71 1.39
C LEU A 60 20.98 -6.12 0.71
N ALA A 61 20.74 -5.24 -0.24
CA ALA A 61 21.75 -4.43 -0.86
C ALA A 61 21.44 -2.95 -0.67
N GLY A 62 22.42 -2.23 -0.15
CA GLY A 62 22.33 -0.79 0.08
C GLY A 62 22.67 0.02 -1.16
N LYS A 63 22.29 1.30 -1.17
CA LYS A 63 22.65 2.24 -2.24
C LYS A 63 24.18 2.33 -2.37
N GLY A 64 24.67 2.16 -3.59
CA GLY A 64 26.10 2.13 -3.90
C GLY A 64 26.77 0.77 -3.75
N ASP A 65 26.10 -0.24 -3.17
CA ASP A 65 26.65 -1.60 -3.13
C ASP A 65 26.86 -2.14 -4.54
N SER A 66 27.96 -2.86 -4.74
CA SER A 66 28.21 -3.59 -5.98
C SER A 66 27.77 -5.03 -5.84
N LEU A 67 27.20 -5.58 -6.91
CA LEU A 67 26.74 -6.96 -7.02
C LEU A 67 27.36 -7.61 -8.23
N GLN A 68 27.89 -8.81 -8.07
CA GLN A 68 28.32 -9.64 -9.20
C GLN A 68 27.06 -10.28 -9.81
N VAL A 69 26.87 -10.13 -11.11
CA VAL A 69 25.78 -10.79 -11.83
C VAL A 69 26.27 -12.17 -12.24
N ILE A 70 25.51 -13.20 -11.83
CA ILE A 70 25.80 -14.61 -12.11
C ILE A 70 24.70 -15.28 -12.95
N GLY A 71 23.64 -14.53 -13.29
CA GLY A 71 22.50 -14.99 -14.08
C GLY A 71 21.40 -13.96 -14.16
N TYR A 72 20.27 -14.38 -14.70
CA TYR A 72 19.02 -13.58 -14.73
C TYR A 72 17.81 -14.53 -14.76
N ASP A 73 16.62 -14.02 -14.45
CA ASP A 73 15.39 -14.81 -14.49
C ASP A 73 14.67 -14.70 -15.85
N ARG A 74 14.59 -13.51 -16.41
CA ARG A 74 13.83 -13.25 -17.63
C ARG A 74 14.31 -12.00 -18.36
N VAL A 75 14.26 -12.03 -19.69
CA VAL A 75 14.38 -10.87 -20.56
C VAL A 75 12.97 -10.38 -20.94
N ASN A 76 12.72 -9.09 -20.78
CA ASN A 76 11.48 -8.45 -21.17
C ASN A 76 11.38 -8.28 -22.69
N ARG A 77 10.19 -7.94 -23.22
CA ARG A 77 9.97 -7.73 -24.66
C ARG A 77 10.84 -6.62 -25.27
N ASP A 78 11.22 -5.64 -24.46
CA ASP A 78 12.10 -4.51 -24.84
C ASP A 78 13.61 -4.86 -24.77
N GLY A 79 13.94 -6.12 -24.47
CA GLY A 79 15.32 -6.58 -24.30
C GLY A 79 15.95 -6.28 -22.94
N SER A 80 15.25 -5.61 -22.03
CA SER A 80 15.72 -5.37 -20.67
C SER A 80 15.61 -6.63 -19.80
N PHE A 81 16.50 -6.76 -18.82
CA PHE A 81 16.40 -7.82 -17.81
C PHE A 81 15.39 -7.44 -16.74
N ARG A 82 14.58 -8.40 -16.30
CA ARG A 82 13.65 -8.20 -15.21
C ARG A 82 14.33 -8.27 -13.85
N ARG A 83 15.04 -9.36 -13.57
CA ARG A 83 15.86 -9.57 -12.38
C ARG A 83 17.21 -10.13 -12.76
N PHE A 84 18.24 -9.70 -12.05
CA PHE A 84 19.54 -10.35 -12.08
C PHE A 84 19.65 -11.35 -10.95
N LYS A 85 20.17 -12.56 -11.23
CA LYS A 85 20.72 -13.43 -10.20
C LYS A 85 22.09 -12.86 -9.83
N VAL A 86 22.28 -12.57 -8.56
CA VAL A 86 23.47 -11.85 -8.09
C VAL A 86 24.12 -12.54 -6.91
N LYS A 87 25.41 -12.27 -6.75
CA LYS A 87 26.19 -12.63 -5.57
C LYS A 87 26.69 -11.35 -4.91
N THR A 88 26.46 -11.25 -3.59
CA THR A 88 26.93 -10.09 -2.83
C THR A 88 28.41 -10.24 -2.49
N PHE A 89 29.21 -9.19 -2.72
CA PHE A 89 30.64 -9.23 -2.40
C PHE A 89 30.92 -9.31 -0.89
N ARG A 90 30.03 -8.78 -0.06
CA ARG A 90 30.23 -8.75 1.41
C ARG A 90 29.94 -10.08 2.08
N SER A 91 28.88 -10.76 1.70
CA SER A 91 28.41 -11.96 2.39
C SER A 91 28.48 -13.22 1.54
N GLY A 92 28.80 -13.11 0.26
CA GLY A 92 28.78 -14.23 -0.69
C GLY A 92 27.38 -14.82 -0.93
N LYS A 93 26.33 -14.21 -0.38
CA LYS A 93 24.95 -14.69 -0.56
C LYS A 93 24.50 -14.49 -1.99
N GLU A 94 23.79 -15.48 -2.51
CA GLU A 94 23.20 -15.47 -3.85
C GLU A 94 21.68 -15.25 -3.75
N GLY A 95 21.10 -14.66 -4.78
CA GLY A 95 19.67 -14.43 -4.87
C GLY A 95 19.34 -13.51 -6.04
N PHE A 96 18.08 -13.11 -6.15
CA PHE A 96 17.59 -12.28 -7.24
C PHE A 96 17.31 -10.85 -6.76
N VAL A 97 17.71 -9.88 -7.58
CA VAL A 97 17.42 -8.46 -7.40
C VAL A 97 16.78 -7.91 -8.67
N PHE A 98 15.75 -7.05 -8.55
CA PHE A 98 15.20 -6.40 -9.73
C PHE A 98 16.24 -5.54 -10.43
N ALA A 99 16.44 -5.77 -11.74
CA ALA A 99 17.43 -5.05 -12.55
C ALA A 99 17.18 -3.53 -12.55
N ARG A 100 15.92 -3.09 -12.45
CA ARG A 100 15.56 -1.68 -12.34
C ARG A 100 16.12 -0.95 -11.12
N TYR A 101 16.56 -1.66 -10.09
CA TYR A 101 17.22 -1.08 -8.91
C TYR A 101 18.72 -1.00 -9.04
N THR A 102 19.25 -1.40 -10.18
CA THR A 102 20.67 -1.42 -10.46
C THR A 102 21.03 -0.53 -11.63
N VAL A 103 22.30 -0.15 -11.71
CA VAL A 103 22.91 0.61 -12.81
C VAL A 103 24.32 0.10 -13.06
N ASP A 104 24.87 0.46 -14.20
CA ASP A 104 26.17 0.00 -14.70
C ASP A 104 27.38 0.62 -13.98
N SER A 105 27.20 1.72 -13.25
CA SER A 105 28.31 2.44 -12.62
C SER A 105 27.98 2.99 -11.25
N LEU A 106 28.98 3.07 -10.37
CA LEU A 106 28.84 3.62 -9.02
C LEU A 106 28.36 5.07 -9.07
N HIS A 107 28.87 5.87 -10.01
CA HIS A 107 28.45 7.26 -10.15
C HIS A 107 26.94 7.40 -10.38
N LYS A 108 26.36 6.57 -11.28
CA LYS A 108 24.92 6.54 -11.52
C LYS A 108 24.15 6.04 -10.30
N ALA A 109 24.69 5.05 -9.56
CA ALA A 109 24.05 4.51 -8.37
C ALA A 109 23.90 5.53 -7.24
N VAL A 110 24.90 6.36 -7.00
CA VAL A 110 24.88 7.33 -5.88
C VAL A 110 24.25 8.68 -6.26
N ARG A 111 24.05 8.94 -7.55
CA ARG A 111 23.40 10.18 -8.03
C ARG A 111 21.97 10.27 -7.52
N ARG A 112 21.58 11.43 -7.02
CA ARG A 112 20.19 11.72 -6.65
C ARG A 112 19.39 12.14 -7.89
N TYR A 113 18.14 11.66 -7.98
CA TYR A 113 17.22 12.14 -8.99
C TYR A 113 16.66 13.50 -8.57
N LYS A 114 16.85 14.52 -9.45
CA LYS A 114 16.30 15.88 -9.29
C LYS A 114 16.17 16.32 -7.82
N PRO A 115 17.26 16.55 -7.11
CA PRO A 115 17.21 16.91 -5.68
C PRO A 115 16.39 18.18 -5.39
N GLU A 116 16.19 19.03 -6.39
CA GLU A 116 15.39 20.25 -6.31
C GLU A 116 13.88 19.98 -6.24
N ILE A 117 13.41 18.79 -6.60
CA ILE A 117 11.97 18.46 -6.56
C ILE A 117 11.44 18.42 -5.13
N TYR A 118 12.22 17.91 -4.21
CA TYR A 118 11.80 17.79 -2.82
C TYR A 118 12.51 18.84 -1.97
N ASP A 119 11.80 19.33 -1.00
CA ASP A 119 12.17 20.38 -0.08
C ASP A 119 13.25 19.89 0.92
N SER A 120 14.43 19.57 0.39
CA SER A 120 15.43 18.79 1.08
C SER A 120 15.94 19.45 2.36
N ILE A 121 16.38 20.71 2.26
CA ILE A 121 16.95 21.44 3.40
C ILE A 121 15.87 21.78 4.41
N GLN A 122 14.73 22.26 3.95
CA GLN A 122 13.61 22.63 4.83
C GLN A 122 12.99 21.41 5.50
N THR A 123 12.91 20.27 4.79
CA THR A 123 12.46 19.01 5.37
C THR A 123 13.36 18.56 6.51
N ILE A 124 14.69 18.59 6.32
CA ILE A 124 15.66 18.26 7.38
C ILE A 124 15.55 19.24 8.54
N ALA A 125 15.50 20.53 8.26
CA ALA A 125 15.42 21.57 9.30
C ALA A 125 14.13 21.49 10.12
N ARG A 126 13.05 20.99 9.53
CA ARG A 126 11.74 20.81 10.19
C ARG A 126 11.53 19.42 10.78
N ASP A 127 12.46 18.51 10.62
CA ASP A 127 12.39 17.17 11.21
C ASP A 127 12.62 17.18 12.72
N ARG A 128 11.84 18.05 13.40
CA ARG A 128 11.85 18.23 14.85
C ARG A 128 11.46 16.97 15.63
N PHE A 129 10.88 16.00 14.95
CA PHE A 129 10.45 14.75 15.55
C PHE A 129 11.48 13.63 15.42
N LYS A 130 12.66 13.92 14.86
CA LYS A 130 13.71 12.92 14.61
C LYS A 130 13.18 11.69 13.84
N ALA A 131 12.21 11.90 12.94
CA ALA A 131 11.58 10.82 12.18
C ALA A 131 12.47 10.29 11.03
N GLY A 132 13.63 10.90 10.84
CA GLY A 132 14.51 10.64 9.71
C GLY A 132 14.33 11.64 8.59
N SER A 133 15.07 11.45 7.50
CA SER A 133 15.12 12.38 6.37
C SER A 133 14.57 11.75 5.10
N ALA A 134 13.71 12.50 4.38
CA ALA A 134 13.24 12.14 3.06
C ALA A 134 14.35 12.19 1.98
N LEU A 135 15.48 12.85 2.25
CA LEU A 135 16.61 12.91 1.31
C LEU A 135 17.23 11.55 1.00
N SER A 136 17.10 10.60 1.90
CA SER A 136 17.63 9.25 1.74
C SER A 136 16.73 8.34 0.89
N CYS A 137 15.51 8.78 0.57
CA CYS A 137 14.58 8.05 -0.27
C CYS A 137 14.98 8.06 -1.75
N ASP A 138 14.38 7.16 -2.52
CA ASP A 138 14.55 7.10 -3.95
C ASP A 138 13.41 7.84 -4.67
N TYR A 139 13.80 8.78 -5.54
CA TYR A 139 12.87 9.57 -6.36
C TYR A 139 13.06 9.32 -7.86
N TRP A 140 13.71 8.23 -8.25
CA TRP A 140 13.64 7.79 -9.63
C TRP A 140 12.20 7.47 -10.00
N PRO A 141 11.74 7.86 -11.19
CA PRO A 141 10.41 7.50 -11.64
C PRO A 141 10.22 5.99 -11.56
N TYR A 142 9.19 5.56 -10.83
CA TYR A 142 8.88 4.14 -10.70
C TYR A 142 8.01 3.70 -11.89
N PRO A 143 8.47 2.74 -12.71
CA PRO A 143 7.67 2.25 -13.82
C PRO A 143 6.54 1.37 -13.29
N ARG A 144 5.30 1.78 -13.55
CA ARG A 144 4.12 0.96 -13.26
C ARG A 144 3.76 0.06 -14.43
N PRO A 145 3.35 -1.19 -14.19
CA PRO A 145 2.85 -2.07 -15.23
C PRO A 145 1.59 -1.49 -15.89
N ASP A 146 1.43 -1.77 -17.18
CA ASP A 146 0.27 -1.32 -17.97
C ASP A 146 -1.08 -1.73 -17.37
N PHE A 147 -1.15 -2.89 -16.72
CA PHE A 147 -2.41 -3.38 -16.15
C PHE A 147 -2.95 -2.45 -15.06
N VAL A 148 -2.08 -1.77 -14.31
CA VAL A 148 -2.49 -0.79 -13.29
C VAL A 148 -3.39 0.27 -13.90
N TYR A 149 -3.01 0.77 -15.08
CA TYR A 149 -3.80 1.80 -15.77
C TYR A 149 -5.04 1.24 -16.49
N LYS A 150 -5.00 -0.03 -16.91
CA LYS A 150 -6.08 -0.66 -17.66
C LYS A 150 -7.20 -1.21 -16.76
N LYS A 151 -6.86 -1.69 -15.55
CA LYS A 151 -7.82 -2.33 -14.65
C LYS A 151 -8.38 -1.37 -13.58
N MET A 152 -7.54 -0.52 -12.99
CA MET A 152 -7.97 0.39 -11.94
C MET A 152 -8.92 1.46 -12.51
N PRO A 153 -10.15 1.58 -12.03
CA PRO A 153 -11.08 2.61 -12.46
C PRO A 153 -10.52 4.03 -12.28
N SER A 154 -10.93 4.96 -13.14
CA SER A 154 -10.57 6.37 -13.03
C SER A 154 -11.79 7.24 -13.36
N PRO A 155 -12.43 7.89 -12.38
CA PRO A 155 -12.16 7.79 -10.94
C PRO A 155 -12.48 6.40 -10.35
N CYS A 156 -11.85 6.04 -9.23
CA CYS A 156 -12.15 4.86 -8.45
C CYS A 156 -12.88 5.28 -7.17
N ASN A 157 -14.18 5.00 -7.09
CA ASN A 157 -15.05 5.36 -5.99
C ASN A 157 -15.47 4.09 -5.25
N ALA A 158 -15.04 3.90 -4.01
CA ALA A 158 -15.20 2.65 -3.31
C ALA A 158 -16.06 2.73 -2.05
N PHE A 159 -16.97 1.76 -1.88
CA PHE A 159 -17.55 1.46 -0.58
C PHE A 159 -16.59 0.60 0.24
N TYR A 160 -16.50 0.89 1.54
CA TYR A 160 -15.76 0.07 2.49
C TYR A 160 -16.67 -0.93 3.20
N LEU A 161 -16.20 -2.16 3.29
CA LEU A 161 -16.79 -3.26 4.03
C LEU A 161 -15.79 -3.80 5.05
N ASN A 162 -16.18 -3.82 6.31
CA ASN A 162 -15.34 -4.34 7.36
C ASN A 162 -15.26 -5.88 7.34
N ILE A 163 -14.36 -6.41 8.17
CA ILE A 163 -14.07 -7.85 8.30
C ILE A 163 -15.25 -8.71 8.80
N SER A 164 -16.39 -8.09 9.17
CA SER A 164 -17.56 -8.80 9.66
C SER A 164 -18.18 -9.68 8.58
N PRO A 165 -18.49 -10.95 8.89
CA PRO A 165 -19.20 -11.84 7.95
C PRO A 165 -20.54 -11.27 7.46
N LEU A 166 -21.15 -10.39 8.26
CA LEU A 166 -22.46 -9.82 7.94
C LEU A 166 -22.43 -8.97 6.67
N GLY A 167 -21.35 -8.16 6.47
CA GLY A 167 -21.16 -7.36 5.27
C GLY A 167 -21.05 -8.26 4.03
N LEU A 168 -20.17 -9.26 4.09
CA LEU A 168 -19.95 -10.19 2.99
C LEU A 168 -21.22 -11.00 2.62
N ARG A 169 -21.99 -11.48 3.61
CA ARG A 169 -23.27 -12.18 3.37
C ARG A 169 -24.33 -11.28 2.72
N ARG A 170 -24.23 -9.97 2.86
CA ARG A 170 -25.15 -8.98 2.30
C ARG A 170 -24.62 -8.26 1.08
N ILE A 171 -23.58 -8.78 0.44
CA ILE A 171 -22.90 -8.11 -0.66
C ILE A 171 -23.86 -7.64 -1.76
N GLU A 172 -24.90 -8.40 -2.08
CA GLU A 172 -25.93 -8.02 -3.06
C GLU A 172 -26.69 -6.73 -2.70
N GLN A 173 -26.89 -6.46 -1.40
CA GLN A 173 -27.54 -5.22 -0.99
C GLN A 173 -26.63 -4.00 -1.23
N TYR A 174 -25.31 -4.17 -1.08
CA TYR A 174 -24.34 -3.13 -1.38
C TYR A 174 -24.17 -2.94 -2.88
N ILE A 175 -24.18 -4.01 -3.66
CA ILE A 175 -24.18 -3.97 -5.12
C ILE A 175 -25.43 -3.21 -5.61
N ALA A 176 -26.64 -3.60 -5.18
CA ALA A 176 -27.88 -2.93 -5.57
C ALA A 176 -27.91 -1.44 -5.19
N LEU A 177 -27.23 -1.05 -4.10
CA LEU A 177 -27.06 0.36 -3.78
C LEU A 177 -26.05 1.03 -4.72
N ALA A 178 -24.91 0.40 -4.97
CA ALA A 178 -23.85 0.91 -5.84
C ALA A 178 -24.33 1.10 -7.28
N ASP A 179 -25.15 0.17 -7.83
CA ASP A 179 -25.75 0.23 -9.17
C ASP A 179 -26.55 1.52 -9.43
N SER A 180 -27.03 2.16 -8.37
CA SER A 180 -27.79 3.42 -8.44
C SER A 180 -26.95 4.66 -8.08
N THR A 181 -25.61 4.54 -8.11
CA THR A 181 -24.65 5.59 -7.76
C THR A 181 -23.47 5.58 -8.72
N ARG A 182 -22.41 6.35 -8.41
CA ARG A 182 -21.12 6.34 -9.13
C ARG A 182 -20.05 5.52 -8.42
N ILE A 183 -20.43 4.68 -7.48
CA ILE A 183 -19.53 3.69 -6.86
C ILE A 183 -19.21 2.63 -7.91
N ASN A 184 -17.94 2.30 -8.04
CA ASN A 184 -17.45 1.32 -9.02
C ASN A 184 -16.40 0.37 -8.43
N ALA A 185 -16.19 0.45 -7.10
CA ALA A 185 -15.23 -0.37 -6.39
C ALA A 185 -15.71 -0.69 -4.96
N PHE A 186 -15.09 -1.71 -4.36
CA PHE A 186 -15.32 -2.10 -2.97
C PHE A 186 -14.00 -2.38 -2.28
N VAL A 187 -13.78 -1.79 -1.10
CA VAL A 187 -12.68 -2.14 -0.19
C VAL A 187 -13.20 -3.12 0.83
N ILE A 188 -12.59 -4.29 0.93
CA ILE A 188 -12.94 -5.35 1.87
C ILE A 188 -11.74 -5.68 2.76
N ASP A 189 -11.91 -5.65 4.08
CA ASP A 189 -10.84 -6.02 4.99
C ASP A 189 -10.46 -7.50 4.87
N ILE A 190 -9.19 -7.76 4.62
CA ILE A 190 -8.55 -9.08 4.71
C ILE A 190 -8.01 -9.29 6.13
N LYS A 191 -7.40 -8.26 6.69
CA LYS A 191 -6.90 -8.20 8.06
C LYS A 191 -7.07 -6.79 8.60
N ASP A 192 -7.70 -6.64 9.78
CA ASP A 192 -7.83 -5.37 10.47
C ASP A 192 -7.33 -5.49 11.91
N ASP A 193 -6.25 -4.73 12.24
CA ASP A 193 -5.57 -4.70 13.55
C ASP A 193 -5.36 -6.12 14.13
N ASP A 194 -6.22 -6.56 15.07
CA ASP A 194 -6.20 -7.88 15.70
C ASP A 194 -7.28 -8.83 15.18
N SER A 195 -7.84 -8.54 14.03
CA SER A 195 -8.96 -9.28 13.45
C SER A 195 -8.57 -9.89 12.10
N PRO A 196 -8.20 -11.18 12.06
CA PRO A 196 -7.96 -11.90 10.82
C PRO A 196 -9.27 -12.22 10.09
N GLY A 197 -9.27 -12.09 8.76
CA GLY A 197 -10.42 -12.36 7.92
C GLY A 197 -10.69 -13.85 7.73
N PHE A 198 -9.88 -14.49 6.94
CA PHE A 198 -10.00 -15.90 6.58
C PHE A 198 -8.83 -16.72 7.12
N LYS A 199 -8.91 -18.03 7.03
CA LYS A 199 -7.89 -18.95 7.52
C LYS A 199 -6.76 -19.12 6.52
N ALA A 200 -5.82 -18.15 6.52
CA ALA A 200 -4.72 -18.08 5.58
C ALA A 200 -3.53 -18.96 5.99
N GLU A 201 -2.85 -19.56 5.01
CA GLU A 201 -1.58 -20.27 5.21
C GLU A 201 -0.48 -19.30 5.71
N ALA A 202 -0.53 -18.03 5.24
CA ALA A 202 0.35 -16.99 5.75
C ALA A 202 0.18 -16.74 7.25
N PHE A 203 -1.04 -16.84 7.78
CA PHE A 203 -1.25 -16.81 9.24
C PHE A 203 -0.68 -18.04 9.93
N GLU A 204 -0.91 -19.24 9.38
CA GLU A 204 -0.37 -20.47 9.95
C GLU A 204 1.15 -20.41 10.08
N LYS A 205 1.81 -19.92 9.06
CA LYS A 205 3.27 -19.78 8.98
C LYS A 205 3.82 -18.68 9.89
N HIS A 206 3.19 -17.50 9.90
CA HIS A 206 3.78 -16.29 10.47
C HIS A 206 3.07 -15.78 11.73
N SER A 207 1.82 -16.15 12.01
CA SER A 207 1.07 -15.67 13.17
C SER A 207 0.06 -16.73 13.63
N PRO A 208 0.51 -17.79 14.32
CA PRO A 208 -0.35 -18.86 14.80
C PRO A 208 -1.54 -18.37 15.63
N THR A 209 -1.37 -17.28 16.39
CA THR A 209 -2.48 -16.64 17.13
C THR A 209 -3.55 -16.07 16.18
N SER A 210 -3.15 -15.46 15.07
CA SER A 210 -4.08 -14.99 14.02
C SER A 210 -4.76 -16.17 13.34
N PHE A 211 -4.01 -17.23 13.01
CA PHE A 211 -4.57 -18.45 12.42
C PHE A 211 -5.63 -19.09 13.31
N ALA A 212 -5.38 -19.18 14.62
CA ALA A 212 -6.34 -19.73 15.58
C ALA A 212 -7.64 -18.91 15.66
N ARG A 213 -7.57 -17.57 15.47
CA ARG A 213 -8.72 -16.67 15.51
C ARG A 213 -9.48 -16.55 14.18
N ALA A 214 -8.81 -16.84 13.07
CA ALA A 214 -9.40 -16.72 11.75
C ALA A 214 -10.58 -17.69 11.57
N GLY A 215 -11.69 -17.18 10.99
CA GLY A 215 -12.88 -17.97 10.73
C GLY A 215 -12.74 -18.80 9.46
N LYS A 216 -12.85 -20.12 9.57
CA LYS A 216 -12.80 -21.02 8.39
C LYS A 216 -13.97 -20.75 7.43
N GLU A 217 -15.14 -20.46 7.97
CA GLU A 217 -16.35 -20.17 7.21
C GLU A 217 -16.28 -18.88 6.38
N LYS A 218 -15.37 -17.98 6.74
CA LYS A 218 -15.21 -16.71 6.03
C LYS A 218 -14.60 -16.87 4.64
N GLU A 219 -13.80 -17.90 4.39
CA GLU A 219 -13.14 -18.12 3.11
C GLU A 219 -14.16 -18.20 1.95
N ALA A 220 -15.22 -18.98 2.14
CA ALA A 220 -16.31 -19.08 1.16
C ALA A 220 -17.05 -17.73 0.97
N LEU A 221 -17.18 -16.95 2.04
CA LEU A 221 -17.83 -15.62 1.96
C LEU A 221 -16.99 -14.61 1.17
N TYR A 222 -15.66 -14.61 1.32
CA TYR A 222 -14.76 -13.79 0.51
C TYR A 222 -14.84 -14.17 -0.97
N ALA A 223 -14.71 -15.48 -1.27
CA ALA A 223 -14.77 -15.98 -2.63
C ALA A 223 -16.09 -15.59 -3.31
N GLU A 224 -17.22 -15.79 -2.64
CA GLU A 224 -18.54 -15.44 -3.15
C GLU A 224 -18.73 -13.93 -3.31
N ALA A 225 -18.27 -13.13 -2.35
CA ALA A 225 -18.40 -11.68 -2.42
C ALA A 225 -17.60 -11.10 -3.59
N VAL A 226 -16.33 -11.48 -3.75
CA VAL A 226 -15.47 -10.97 -4.85
C VAL A 226 -16.01 -11.46 -6.20
N ARG A 227 -16.44 -12.72 -6.30
CA ARG A 227 -17.05 -13.24 -7.52
C ARG A 227 -18.27 -12.41 -7.95
N LYS A 228 -19.18 -12.11 -7.03
CA LYS A 228 -20.37 -11.28 -7.29
C LYS A 228 -20.00 -9.85 -7.69
N LEU A 229 -19.00 -9.27 -7.05
CA LEU A 229 -18.49 -7.94 -7.45
C LEU A 229 -18.05 -7.96 -8.91
N HIS A 230 -17.26 -8.94 -9.32
CA HIS A 230 -16.79 -9.06 -10.70
C HIS A 230 -17.92 -9.32 -11.70
N GLU A 231 -18.91 -10.14 -11.36
CA GLU A 231 -20.08 -10.38 -12.20
C GLU A 231 -20.87 -9.10 -12.50
N HIS A 232 -20.86 -8.15 -11.57
CA HIS A 232 -21.45 -6.82 -11.72
C HIS A 232 -20.48 -5.75 -12.23
N GLY A 233 -19.24 -6.13 -12.58
CA GLY A 233 -18.23 -5.20 -13.12
C GLY A 233 -17.57 -4.28 -12.09
N TYR A 234 -17.66 -4.60 -10.80
CA TYR A 234 -17.02 -3.83 -9.72
C TYR A 234 -15.56 -4.25 -9.51
N TYR A 235 -14.73 -3.28 -9.19
CA TYR A 235 -13.33 -3.46 -8.83
C TYR A 235 -13.19 -3.83 -7.34
N ALA A 236 -12.49 -4.93 -7.05
CA ALA A 236 -12.39 -5.47 -5.71
C ALA A 236 -11.01 -5.16 -5.09
N ILE A 237 -11.00 -4.47 -3.95
CA ILE A 237 -9.80 -4.03 -3.22
C ILE A 237 -9.75 -4.77 -1.89
N GLY A 238 -8.66 -5.49 -1.63
CA GLY A 238 -8.42 -6.15 -0.35
C GLY A 238 -7.58 -5.29 0.59
N ARG A 239 -8.07 -4.95 1.80
CA ARG A 239 -7.33 -4.10 2.75
C ARG A 239 -6.65 -4.94 3.83
N ILE A 240 -5.38 -4.64 4.10
CA ILE A 240 -4.53 -5.28 5.11
C ILE A 240 -3.88 -4.20 5.99
N THR A 241 -4.13 -4.23 7.30
CA THR A 241 -3.34 -3.44 8.26
C THR A 241 -1.97 -4.07 8.49
N CYS A 242 -0.87 -3.30 8.38
CA CYS A 242 0.48 -3.87 8.36
C CYS A 242 1.17 -3.86 9.73
N PHE A 243 1.58 -2.67 10.18
CA PHE A 243 2.50 -2.54 11.32
C PHE A 243 1.80 -2.22 12.65
N LYS A 244 0.47 -2.27 12.69
CA LYS A 244 -0.33 -2.28 13.91
C LYS A 244 -0.98 -3.65 14.06
N ASP A 245 -0.29 -4.58 14.69
CA ASP A 245 -0.70 -5.99 14.77
C ASP A 245 -0.23 -6.63 16.07
N LYS A 246 -1.10 -6.59 17.09
CA LYS A 246 -0.77 -7.16 18.39
C LYS A 246 -0.70 -8.70 18.41
N LEU A 247 -1.33 -9.37 17.45
CA LEU A 247 -1.32 -10.83 17.38
C LEU A 247 0.03 -11.31 16.85
N TYR A 248 0.51 -10.70 15.77
CA TYR A 248 1.86 -10.96 15.26
C TYR A 248 2.92 -10.60 16.31
N ALA A 249 2.81 -9.42 16.94
CA ALA A 249 3.77 -8.99 17.97
C ALA A 249 3.76 -9.90 19.21
N LYS A 250 2.66 -10.60 19.50
CA LYS A 250 2.58 -11.62 20.54
C LYS A 250 3.32 -12.89 20.15
N ASP A 251 3.16 -13.33 18.90
CA ASP A 251 3.80 -14.53 18.39
C ASP A 251 5.31 -14.31 18.15
N HIS A 252 5.70 -13.07 17.83
CA HIS A 252 7.06 -12.64 17.50
C HIS A 252 7.49 -11.37 18.27
N PRO A 253 7.67 -11.46 19.60
CA PRO A 253 8.09 -10.31 20.41
C PRO A 253 9.45 -9.75 19.96
N GLU A 254 10.34 -10.59 19.42
CA GLU A 254 11.64 -10.21 18.87
C GLU A 254 11.54 -9.28 17.65
N ASN A 255 10.43 -9.31 16.92
CA ASN A 255 10.14 -8.48 15.74
C ASN A 255 9.34 -7.22 16.08
N ALA A 256 8.90 -7.07 17.32
CA ALA A 256 8.18 -5.90 17.80
C ALA A 256 9.12 -4.73 18.14
N ILE A 257 8.57 -3.53 18.18
CA ILE A 257 9.23 -2.39 18.82
C ILE A 257 9.30 -2.66 20.32
N LEU A 258 10.47 -2.54 20.94
CA LEU A 258 10.67 -2.85 22.36
C LEU A 258 10.85 -1.58 23.19
N ASP A 259 10.40 -1.61 24.43
CA ASP A 259 10.83 -0.66 25.47
C ASP A 259 12.24 -1.10 25.96
N ARG A 260 13.24 -0.25 25.80
CA ARG A 260 14.65 -0.54 26.15
C ARG A 260 14.85 -0.87 27.63
N ARG A 261 13.96 -0.38 28.51
CA ARG A 261 14.07 -0.59 29.96
C ARG A 261 13.62 -2.00 30.37
N THR A 262 12.61 -2.52 29.68
CA THR A 262 11.99 -3.80 30.04
C THR A 262 12.34 -4.93 29.07
N SER A 263 12.87 -4.57 27.89
CA SER A 263 13.08 -5.49 26.75
C SER A 263 11.80 -6.22 26.31
N ALA A 264 10.64 -5.71 26.71
CA ALA A 264 9.33 -6.24 26.30
C ALA A 264 8.76 -5.44 25.14
N PRO A 265 7.82 -6.01 24.36
CA PRO A 265 7.11 -5.26 23.31
C PRO A 265 6.47 -3.99 23.86
N PHE A 266 6.75 -2.88 23.20
CA PHE A 266 6.18 -1.58 23.55
C PHE A 266 4.70 -1.56 23.22
N VAL A 267 3.88 -1.18 24.21
CA VAL A 267 2.43 -1.06 24.06
C VAL A 267 2.06 0.41 23.90
N HIS A 268 1.39 0.74 22.80
CA HIS A 268 0.89 2.06 22.50
C HIS A 268 -0.59 1.99 22.14
N ASP A 269 -1.44 2.76 22.85
CA ASP A 269 -2.90 2.74 22.69
C ASP A 269 -3.49 1.29 22.75
N GLY A 270 -3.00 0.49 23.71
CA GLY A 270 -3.46 -0.89 23.93
C GLY A 270 -2.98 -1.91 22.89
N THR A 271 -2.08 -1.54 22.00
CA THR A 271 -1.56 -2.39 20.93
C THR A 271 -0.05 -2.43 20.92
N SER A 272 0.52 -3.61 20.68
CA SER A 272 1.94 -3.78 20.35
C SER A 272 2.13 -3.68 18.85
N TRP A 273 3.28 -3.11 18.45
CA TRP A 273 3.58 -2.80 17.06
C TRP A 273 4.76 -3.62 16.56
N PRO A 274 4.58 -4.51 15.57
CA PRO A 274 5.68 -5.03 14.77
C PRO A 274 6.50 -3.89 14.17
N SER A 275 7.81 -4.05 14.12
CA SER A 275 8.65 -3.00 13.57
C SER A 275 8.56 -2.91 12.06
N ALA A 276 8.31 -1.73 11.53
CA ALA A 276 8.34 -1.48 10.10
C ALA A 276 9.77 -1.56 9.49
N TYR A 277 10.81 -1.70 10.30
CA TYR A 277 12.15 -2.03 9.82
C TYR A 277 12.37 -3.53 9.60
N ASN A 278 11.50 -4.38 10.15
CA ASN A 278 11.71 -5.83 10.12
C ASN A 278 11.19 -6.43 8.81
N ARG A 279 12.05 -7.20 8.12
CA ARG A 279 11.74 -7.79 6.81
C ARG A 279 10.82 -9.01 6.88
N GLU A 280 10.79 -9.72 7.99
CA GLU A 280 9.86 -10.83 8.20
C GLU A 280 8.41 -10.32 8.32
N VAL A 281 8.20 -9.15 8.95
CA VAL A 281 6.91 -8.48 8.98
C VAL A 281 6.46 -8.07 7.57
N TRP A 282 7.39 -7.64 6.72
CA TRP A 282 7.10 -7.33 5.32
C TRP A 282 6.64 -8.57 4.56
N GLN A 283 7.40 -9.66 4.69
CA GLN A 283 7.08 -10.94 4.06
C GLN A 283 5.71 -11.43 4.46
N PHE A 284 5.42 -11.44 5.75
CA PHE A 284 4.12 -11.85 6.28
C PHE A 284 2.95 -11.10 5.62
N ASN A 285 2.99 -9.76 5.59
CA ASN A 285 1.91 -8.98 5.01
C ASN A 285 1.79 -9.18 3.50
N VAL A 286 2.90 -9.35 2.79
CA VAL A 286 2.89 -9.58 1.34
C VAL A 286 2.48 -11.01 1.00
N GLU A 287 2.89 -12.03 1.75
CA GLU A 287 2.44 -13.42 1.56
C GLU A 287 0.93 -13.53 1.80
N LEU A 288 0.39 -12.89 2.84
CA LEU A 288 -1.05 -12.82 3.09
C LEU A 288 -1.80 -12.15 1.91
N ALA A 289 -1.26 -11.06 1.39
CA ALA A 289 -1.82 -10.36 0.23
C ALA A 289 -1.83 -11.25 -1.01
N LYS A 290 -0.72 -11.92 -1.33
CA LYS A 290 -0.61 -12.86 -2.47
C LYS A 290 -1.60 -14.01 -2.34
N GLU A 291 -1.74 -14.57 -1.15
CA GLU A 291 -2.71 -15.64 -0.89
C GLU A 291 -4.14 -15.17 -1.12
N ALA A 292 -4.52 -13.99 -0.61
CA ALA A 292 -5.86 -13.43 -0.81
C ALA A 292 -6.16 -13.16 -2.30
N VAL A 293 -5.18 -12.65 -3.05
CA VAL A 293 -5.29 -12.45 -4.50
C VAL A 293 -5.53 -13.78 -5.22
N ARG A 294 -4.71 -14.79 -4.94
CA ARG A 294 -4.79 -16.09 -5.60
C ARG A 294 -6.08 -16.85 -5.27
N LYS A 295 -6.56 -16.75 -4.01
CA LYS A 295 -7.78 -17.46 -3.56
C LYS A 295 -9.06 -16.76 -3.99
N PHE A 296 -9.11 -15.43 -3.98
CA PHE A 296 -10.35 -14.68 -4.13
C PHE A 296 -10.40 -13.80 -5.38
N GLY A 297 -9.24 -13.47 -5.98
CA GLY A 297 -9.18 -12.68 -7.19
C GLY A 297 -9.28 -11.17 -6.96
N PHE A 298 -8.86 -10.63 -5.83
CA PHE A 298 -8.78 -9.18 -5.63
C PHE A 298 -7.96 -8.51 -6.74
N ASP A 299 -8.42 -7.36 -7.21
CA ASP A 299 -7.77 -6.57 -8.28
C ASP A 299 -6.68 -5.65 -7.74
N GLU A 300 -6.76 -5.30 -6.45
CA GLU A 300 -5.86 -4.40 -5.76
C GLU A 300 -5.70 -4.81 -4.29
N ILE A 301 -4.51 -4.61 -3.75
CA ILE A 301 -4.27 -4.68 -2.30
C ILE A 301 -4.02 -3.28 -1.76
N ASN A 302 -4.81 -2.90 -0.77
CA ASN A 302 -4.68 -1.67 0.00
C ASN A 302 -3.98 -1.97 1.33
N PHE A 303 -2.82 -1.37 1.56
CA PHE A 303 -2.09 -1.50 2.81
C PHE A 303 -2.33 -0.29 3.71
N ASP A 304 -2.90 -0.55 4.88
CA ASP A 304 -3.07 0.45 5.93
C ASP A 304 -2.06 0.24 7.08
N TYR A 305 -1.95 1.24 7.95
CA TYR A 305 -0.95 1.27 9.01
C TYR A 305 0.49 1.02 8.51
N VAL A 306 0.78 1.49 7.30
CA VAL A 306 2.13 1.51 6.72
C VAL A 306 2.89 2.68 7.33
N ARG A 307 3.22 2.54 8.63
CA ARG A 307 3.83 3.59 9.45
C ARG A 307 4.35 3.06 10.78
N PHE A 308 5.14 3.87 11.46
CA PHE A 308 5.49 3.68 12.87
C PHE A 308 4.39 4.26 13.79
N PRO A 309 4.38 3.92 15.10
CA PRO A 309 3.45 4.50 16.05
C PRO A 309 3.52 6.04 16.04
N ASP A 310 2.36 6.68 16.09
CA ASP A 310 2.24 8.14 16.24
C ASP A 310 2.34 8.57 17.71
N ARG A 311 2.54 9.88 17.97
CA ARG A 311 2.59 10.49 19.32
C ARG A 311 3.63 9.91 20.28
N VAL A 312 4.62 9.18 19.77
CA VAL A 312 5.70 8.56 20.57
C VAL A 312 7.04 9.27 20.45
N THR A 313 7.09 10.44 19.83
CA THR A 313 8.34 11.18 19.57
C THR A 313 9.18 11.41 20.82
N LYS A 314 8.54 11.72 21.95
CA LYS A 314 9.23 11.93 23.24
C LYS A 314 9.83 10.64 23.81
N LEU A 315 9.40 9.48 23.33
CA LEU A 315 9.84 8.15 23.77
C LEU A 315 10.87 7.54 22.82
N ASN A 316 11.20 8.19 21.68
CA ASN A 316 12.07 7.59 20.67
C ASN A 316 13.40 7.05 21.23
N ASP A 317 14.02 7.75 22.17
CA ASP A 317 15.30 7.34 22.76
C ASP A 317 15.13 6.14 23.73
N SER A 318 13.92 5.94 24.24
CA SER A 318 13.55 4.80 25.12
C SER A 318 13.10 3.57 24.36
N LEU A 319 12.94 3.66 23.04
CA LEU A 319 12.43 2.58 22.21
C LEU A 319 13.54 1.96 21.36
N ASP A 320 13.53 0.64 21.26
CA ASP A 320 14.29 -0.10 20.27
C ASP A 320 13.36 -0.44 19.10
N TYR A 321 13.57 0.26 17.99
CA TYR A 321 12.81 0.03 16.77
C TYR A 321 13.32 -1.15 15.93
N ARG A 322 14.30 -1.90 16.39
CA ARG A 322 14.89 -3.05 15.68
C ARG A 322 15.43 -2.69 14.29
N ASN A 323 16.03 -1.50 14.17
CA ASN A 323 16.58 -0.98 12.91
C ASN A 323 17.94 -1.62 12.58
N LEU A 324 17.93 -2.79 11.98
CA LEU A 324 19.14 -3.54 11.63
C LEU A 324 19.85 -3.01 10.37
N TYR A 325 19.20 -2.14 9.61
CA TYR A 325 19.67 -1.70 8.29
C TYR A 325 20.09 -0.25 8.23
N ASN A 326 20.08 0.44 9.36
CA ASN A 326 20.41 1.86 9.48
C ASN A 326 19.61 2.73 8.48
N GLU A 327 18.35 2.44 8.32
CA GLU A 327 17.41 3.20 7.49
C GLU A 327 16.72 4.28 8.31
N THR A 328 16.35 5.37 7.66
CA THR A 328 15.38 6.30 8.26
C THR A 328 13.98 5.69 8.26
N LYS A 329 13.08 6.16 9.10
CA LYS A 329 11.67 5.70 9.10
C LYS A 329 11.03 5.88 7.72
N VAL A 330 11.31 7.00 7.05
CA VAL A 330 10.78 7.28 5.70
C VAL A 330 11.33 6.30 4.66
N GLN A 331 12.63 5.97 4.75
CA GLN A 331 13.22 4.95 3.87
C GLN A 331 12.58 3.57 4.06
N ALA A 332 12.40 3.14 5.31
CA ALA A 332 11.81 1.85 5.60
C ALA A 332 10.40 1.74 5.02
N ILE A 333 9.58 2.78 5.19
CA ILE A 333 8.21 2.83 4.63
C ILE A 333 8.25 2.80 3.10
N GLN A 334 9.08 3.64 2.45
CA GLN A 334 9.20 3.59 0.99
C GLN A 334 9.69 2.23 0.49
N ASN A 335 10.65 1.61 1.18
CA ASN A 335 11.21 0.32 0.79
C ASN A 335 10.19 -0.82 0.97
N PHE A 336 9.36 -0.78 2.02
CA PHE A 336 8.24 -1.71 2.17
C PHE A 336 7.26 -1.58 1.00
N VAL A 337 6.83 -0.36 0.67
CA VAL A 337 5.88 -0.13 -0.43
C VAL A 337 6.46 -0.62 -1.76
N ARG A 338 7.76 -0.40 -1.99
CA ARG A 338 8.44 -0.90 -3.18
C ARG A 338 8.47 -2.42 -3.24
N TYR A 339 8.83 -3.06 -2.13
CA TYR A 339 8.83 -4.52 -2.03
C TYR A 339 7.42 -5.08 -2.30
N ALA A 340 6.39 -4.49 -1.69
CA ALA A 340 5.00 -4.90 -1.91
C ALA A 340 4.57 -4.74 -3.37
N CYS A 341 4.88 -3.60 -4.01
CA CYS A 341 4.61 -3.39 -5.44
C CYS A 341 5.34 -4.42 -6.32
N ASP A 342 6.63 -4.68 -6.04
CA ASP A 342 7.39 -5.64 -6.82
C ASP A 342 6.76 -7.03 -6.79
N GLU A 343 6.36 -7.48 -5.62
CA GLU A 343 5.79 -8.81 -5.42
C GLU A 343 4.35 -8.94 -5.93
N LEU A 344 3.52 -7.91 -5.73
CA LEU A 344 2.11 -7.95 -6.11
C LEU A 344 1.87 -7.62 -7.58
N HIS A 345 2.73 -6.82 -8.21
CA HIS A 345 2.71 -6.66 -9.65
C HIS A 345 2.98 -7.99 -10.39
N GLU A 346 3.70 -8.92 -9.77
CA GLU A 346 3.86 -10.28 -10.29
C GLU A 346 2.56 -11.09 -10.28
N GLU A 347 1.69 -10.81 -9.31
CA GLU A 347 0.33 -11.39 -9.24
C GLU A 347 -0.66 -10.66 -10.17
N GLY A 348 -0.23 -9.60 -10.85
CA GLY A 348 -1.06 -8.82 -11.78
C GLY A 348 -2.07 -7.90 -11.10
N VAL A 349 -1.81 -7.47 -9.86
CA VAL A 349 -2.70 -6.60 -9.07
C VAL A 349 -2.01 -5.30 -8.67
N ALA A 350 -2.80 -4.25 -8.49
CA ALA A 350 -2.33 -2.94 -8.06
C ALA A 350 -2.10 -2.89 -6.55
N VAL A 351 -1.31 -1.90 -6.12
CA VAL A 351 -1.00 -1.65 -4.71
C VAL A 351 -1.35 -0.23 -4.33
N SER A 352 -2.21 -0.07 -3.33
CA SER A 352 -2.49 1.23 -2.71
C SER A 352 -2.05 1.27 -1.25
N VAL A 353 -1.78 2.48 -0.75
CA VAL A 353 -1.25 2.70 0.59
C VAL A 353 -2.01 3.82 1.27
N ASP A 354 -2.47 3.54 2.50
CA ASP A 354 -3.13 4.52 3.34
C ASP A 354 -2.12 5.40 4.08
N VAL A 355 -2.37 6.69 4.08
CA VAL A 355 -1.51 7.68 4.76
C VAL A 355 -2.36 8.68 5.55
N PHE A 356 -1.77 9.22 6.61
CA PHE A 356 -2.40 10.32 7.33
C PHE A 356 -2.55 11.58 6.46
N GLY A 357 -3.63 12.33 6.65
CA GLY A 357 -3.88 13.57 5.93
C GLY A 357 -2.73 14.58 6.05
N GLU A 358 -2.06 14.66 7.21
CA GLU A 358 -0.95 15.60 7.42
C GLU A 358 0.29 15.32 6.56
N SER A 359 0.43 14.13 5.98
CA SER A 359 1.51 13.80 5.04
C SER A 359 1.51 14.68 3.78
N ALA A 360 0.39 15.32 3.46
CA ALA A 360 0.27 16.29 2.37
C ALA A 360 0.91 17.66 2.68
N ASN A 361 1.28 17.96 3.94
CA ASN A 361 1.88 19.23 4.31
C ASN A 361 3.32 19.34 3.78
N LYS A 362 3.61 20.43 3.09
CA LYS A 362 4.93 20.67 2.48
C LYS A 362 6.05 20.75 3.51
N GLY A 363 7.21 20.17 3.18
CA GLY A 363 8.41 20.21 4.02
C GLY A 363 8.27 19.45 5.33
N TYR A 364 7.34 18.49 5.41
CA TYR A 364 7.06 17.74 6.61
C TYR A 364 7.38 16.25 6.40
N THR A 365 8.34 15.73 7.15
CA THR A 365 8.55 14.30 7.33
C THR A 365 7.88 13.89 8.61
N THR A 366 6.88 13.06 8.55
CA THR A 366 6.11 12.70 9.72
C THR A 366 6.90 11.79 10.67
N ALA A 367 6.69 11.95 11.97
CA ALA A 367 7.38 11.17 13.00
C ALA A 367 7.19 9.64 12.86
N TYR A 368 6.18 9.23 12.13
CA TYR A 368 5.86 7.84 11.82
C TYR A 368 6.29 7.37 10.41
N GLY A 369 7.09 8.18 9.70
CA GLY A 369 7.77 7.78 8.46
C GLY A 369 6.96 7.98 7.17
N GLN A 370 5.76 8.58 7.22
CA GLN A 370 4.96 8.85 6.03
C GLN A 370 5.35 10.18 5.39
N TYR A 371 6.03 10.13 4.26
CA TYR A 371 6.38 11.27 3.43
C TYR A 371 5.75 11.11 2.04
N TRP A 372 4.82 12.00 1.70
CA TRP A 372 3.96 11.88 0.52
C TRP A 372 4.72 11.57 -0.77
N PRO A 373 5.72 12.37 -1.22
CA PRO A 373 6.39 12.10 -2.48
C PRO A 373 7.14 10.76 -2.50
N ALA A 374 7.64 10.28 -1.36
CA ALA A 374 8.35 9.01 -1.29
C ALA A 374 7.41 7.81 -1.50
N ILE A 375 6.20 7.86 -0.91
CA ILE A 375 5.20 6.81 -1.05
C ILE A 375 4.52 6.91 -2.43
N SER A 376 4.07 8.10 -2.82
CA SER A 376 3.38 8.34 -4.08
C SER A 376 4.24 8.03 -5.30
N ASN A 377 5.58 8.16 -5.20
CA ASN A 377 6.48 7.80 -6.30
C ASN A 377 6.52 6.30 -6.60
N VAL A 378 6.04 5.45 -5.70
CA VAL A 378 6.16 3.99 -5.79
C VAL A 378 4.81 3.30 -5.86
N ALA A 379 3.87 3.62 -4.96
CA ALA A 379 2.54 3.03 -4.93
C ALA A 379 1.74 3.32 -6.20
N ASP A 380 0.76 2.49 -6.52
CA ASP A 380 -0.15 2.72 -7.64
C ASP A 380 -1.27 3.70 -7.28
N ALA A 381 -1.73 3.65 -6.03
CA ALA A 381 -2.57 4.68 -5.45
C ALA A 381 -2.11 5.06 -4.04
N ILE A 382 -2.26 6.34 -3.69
CA ILE A 382 -2.04 6.87 -2.35
C ILE A 382 -3.39 7.31 -1.79
N CYS A 383 -3.76 6.76 -0.64
CA CYS A 383 -5.09 6.93 -0.05
C CYS A 383 -4.98 7.66 1.28
N ALA A 384 -5.05 8.98 1.25
CA ALA A 384 -4.94 9.78 2.46
C ALA A 384 -6.26 9.84 3.25
N MET A 385 -6.15 10.05 4.57
CA MET A 385 -7.24 10.06 5.54
C MET A 385 -7.45 11.45 6.18
N PRO A 386 -7.84 12.50 5.42
CA PRO A 386 -8.05 13.84 5.96
C PRO A 386 -9.47 14.00 6.51
N TYR A 387 -9.88 13.16 7.46
CA TYR A 387 -11.24 13.24 8.03
C TYR A 387 -11.46 14.58 8.71
N PRO A 388 -12.58 15.29 8.40
CA PRO A 388 -12.87 16.61 8.98
C PRO A 388 -12.79 16.68 10.50
N ASP A 389 -13.16 15.63 11.22
CA ASP A 389 -13.13 15.59 12.69
C ASP A 389 -11.78 15.21 13.30
N HIS A 390 -10.78 14.90 12.48
CA HIS A 390 -9.40 14.70 12.92
C HIS A 390 -8.57 15.99 12.91
N PHE A 391 -9.09 17.06 12.30
CA PHE A 391 -8.41 18.36 12.32
C PHE A 391 -8.77 19.15 13.59
N SER A 392 -7.78 19.76 14.20
CA SER A 392 -8.02 20.66 15.35
C SER A 392 -8.73 21.94 14.92
N ALA A 393 -9.37 22.62 15.87
CA ALA A 393 -9.94 23.95 15.63
C ALA A 393 -8.88 24.91 15.04
N ASN A 394 -9.33 25.78 14.14
CA ASN A 394 -8.52 26.75 13.39
C ASN A 394 -7.47 26.14 12.46
N TYR A 395 -7.56 24.84 12.13
CA TYR A 395 -6.65 24.23 11.18
C TYR A 395 -6.88 24.82 9.77
N TYR A 396 -5.81 25.19 9.09
CA TYR A 396 -5.83 25.97 7.84
C TYR A 396 -6.64 27.27 7.90
N GLY A 397 -6.85 27.84 9.08
CA GLY A 397 -7.66 29.03 9.29
C GLY A 397 -9.16 28.76 9.39
N ILE A 398 -9.58 27.50 9.41
CA ILE A 398 -10.98 27.07 9.49
C ILE A 398 -11.34 26.83 10.95
N ALA A 399 -12.27 27.63 11.50
CA ALA A 399 -12.61 27.62 12.94
C ALA A 399 -13.03 26.24 13.46
N LYS A 400 -13.90 25.56 12.71
CA LYS A 400 -14.42 24.22 13.06
C LYS A 400 -14.36 23.31 11.83
N PRO A 401 -13.22 22.67 11.53
CA PRO A 401 -13.06 21.82 10.36
C PRO A 401 -14.17 20.77 10.22
N TRP A 402 -14.57 20.13 11.32
CA TRP A 402 -15.64 19.13 11.34
C TRP A 402 -17.05 19.65 10.99
N ARG A 403 -17.25 20.98 10.97
CA ARG A 403 -18.49 21.65 10.51
C ARG A 403 -18.35 22.26 9.11
N SER A 404 -17.15 22.26 8.57
CA SER A 404 -16.79 22.88 7.29
C SER A 404 -16.15 21.84 6.36
N PRO A 405 -16.86 20.73 6.01
CA PRO A 405 -16.28 19.61 5.28
C PRO A 405 -15.78 19.96 3.89
N TYR A 406 -16.42 20.91 3.20
CA TYR A 406 -15.93 21.41 1.90
C TYR A 406 -14.64 22.18 2.07
N GLU A 407 -14.61 23.19 2.92
CA GLU A 407 -13.51 24.13 3.09
C GLU A 407 -12.24 23.40 3.55
N ILE A 408 -12.37 22.45 4.50
CA ILE A 408 -11.23 21.70 5.02
C ILE A 408 -10.67 20.74 3.95
N LEU A 409 -11.53 20.03 3.22
CA LEU A 409 -11.08 19.10 2.17
C LEU A 409 -10.55 19.84 0.94
N TYR A 410 -11.12 21.01 0.60
CA TYR A 410 -10.55 21.86 -0.45
C TYR A 410 -9.16 22.37 -0.08
N ALA A 411 -9.00 22.97 1.10
CA ALA A 411 -7.71 23.49 1.56
C ALA A 411 -6.63 22.39 1.70
N TRP A 412 -7.03 21.22 2.17
CA TRP A 412 -6.17 20.04 2.23
C TRP A 412 -5.84 19.50 0.83
N GLY A 413 -6.84 19.39 -0.02
CA GLY A 413 -6.72 18.87 -1.38
C GLY A 413 -5.75 19.69 -2.24
N GLN A 414 -5.74 21.02 -2.10
CA GLN A 414 -4.77 21.89 -2.77
C GLN A 414 -3.32 21.52 -2.39
N ARG A 415 -3.07 21.17 -1.12
CA ARG A 415 -1.75 20.74 -0.64
C ARG A 415 -1.37 19.37 -1.20
N ALA A 416 -2.29 18.43 -1.17
CA ALA A 416 -2.07 17.11 -1.73
C ALA A 416 -1.82 17.17 -3.25
N ALA A 417 -2.57 17.99 -3.99
CA ALA A 417 -2.34 18.23 -5.42
C ALA A 417 -0.96 18.85 -5.69
N ALA A 418 -0.48 19.76 -4.83
CA ALA A 418 0.86 20.30 -4.93
C ALA A 418 1.93 19.23 -4.72
N ARG A 419 1.76 18.32 -3.72
CA ARG A 419 2.68 17.19 -3.50
C ARG A 419 2.70 16.22 -4.68
N GLN A 420 1.55 15.97 -5.30
CA GLN A 420 1.49 15.14 -6.51
C GLN A 420 2.32 15.73 -7.65
N LYS A 421 2.25 17.05 -7.86
CA LYS A 421 3.05 17.74 -8.88
C LYS A 421 4.57 17.68 -8.63
N GLU A 422 4.98 17.59 -7.37
CA GLU A 422 6.37 17.46 -6.96
C GLU A 422 6.91 16.02 -7.10
N THR A 423 6.02 15.03 -7.26
CA THR A 423 6.38 13.62 -7.31
C THR A 423 6.74 13.20 -8.75
N PRO A 424 7.92 12.62 -9.00
CA PRO A 424 8.36 12.27 -10.36
C PRO A 424 7.47 11.25 -11.09
N SER A 425 6.93 10.29 -10.35
CA SER A 425 5.99 9.28 -10.84
C SER A 425 4.81 9.17 -9.87
N PRO A 426 3.87 10.14 -9.89
CA PRO A 426 2.82 10.21 -8.87
C PRO A 426 1.83 9.04 -8.98
N ALA A 427 1.48 8.48 -7.84
CA ALA A 427 0.36 7.55 -7.68
C ALA A 427 -0.97 8.25 -7.97
N ARG A 428 -2.05 7.49 -8.23
CA ARG A 428 -3.40 8.06 -8.18
C ARG A 428 -3.72 8.48 -6.75
N ALA A 429 -4.22 9.69 -6.56
CA ALA A 429 -4.58 10.22 -5.24
C ALA A 429 -6.05 9.94 -4.94
N ARG A 430 -6.32 8.84 -4.26
CA ARG A 430 -7.66 8.39 -3.88
C ARG A 430 -7.88 8.60 -2.38
N THR A 431 -8.77 9.52 -2.02
CA THR A 431 -8.89 10.01 -0.64
C THR A 431 -9.95 9.24 0.13
N TRP A 432 -9.65 8.83 1.37
CA TRP A 432 -10.66 8.36 2.30
C TRP A 432 -11.53 9.53 2.79
N ILE A 433 -12.84 9.43 2.60
CA ILE A 433 -13.81 10.42 3.07
C ILE A 433 -14.53 9.92 4.33
N GLN A 434 -14.90 10.84 5.20
CA GLN A 434 -15.62 10.54 6.43
C GLN A 434 -17.09 10.24 6.14
N SER A 435 -17.48 8.97 6.24
CA SER A 435 -18.88 8.51 6.12
C SER A 435 -19.52 8.19 7.49
N TYR A 436 -18.75 8.26 8.56
CA TYR A 436 -19.22 8.08 9.92
C TYR A 436 -19.59 9.43 10.56
N ARG A 437 -20.39 9.38 11.63
CA ARG A 437 -20.81 10.57 12.38
C ARG A 437 -19.62 11.20 13.09
N VAL A 438 -19.54 12.54 13.07
CA VAL A 438 -18.51 13.30 13.82
C VAL A 438 -18.45 12.81 15.27
N MET A 439 -17.26 12.55 15.78
CA MET A 439 -17.05 11.98 17.11
C MET A 439 -17.55 12.92 18.21
N LYS A 440 -18.21 12.37 19.22
CA LYS A 440 -18.84 13.15 20.31
C LYS A 440 -17.85 14.00 21.13
N HIS A 441 -16.59 13.58 21.22
CA HIS A 441 -15.58 14.37 21.93
C HIS A 441 -15.10 15.59 21.13
N VAL A 442 -15.32 15.59 19.80
CA VAL A 442 -15.01 16.71 18.90
C VAL A 442 -16.20 17.68 18.84
N ASP A 443 -17.41 17.15 18.71
CA ASP A 443 -18.64 17.95 18.69
C ASP A 443 -19.73 17.26 19.52
N ARG A 444 -20.03 17.82 20.70
CA ARG A 444 -21.00 17.25 21.64
C ARG A 444 -22.40 17.15 21.07
N ASN A 445 -22.80 18.09 20.22
CA ASN A 445 -24.11 18.10 19.58
C ASN A 445 -24.19 17.12 18.40
N GLY A 446 -23.07 16.60 18.00
CA GLY A 446 -22.89 15.65 16.89
C GLY A 446 -23.46 16.22 15.59
N LEU A 447 -22.63 16.24 14.54
CA LEU A 447 -23.14 16.49 13.20
C LEU A 447 -23.65 15.17 12.62
N ASP A 448 -24.78 15.25 11.94
CA ASP A 448 -25.26 14.12 11.16
C ASP A 448 -24.33 13.93 9.95
N ASN A 449 -23.96 12.69 9.68
CA ASN A 449 -23.22 12.28 8.51
C ASN A 449 -24.18 12.03 7.34
N ASN A 450 -25.03 13.00 7.04
CA ASN A 450 -26.01 12.93 5.96
C ASN A 450 -25.33 13.05 4.59
N SER A 451 -26.15 13.00 3.55
CA SER A 451 -25.69 13.10 2.16
C SER A 451 -24.96 14.43 1.89
N ASP A 452 -25.43 15.56 2.44
CA ASP A 452 -24.78 16.86 2.25
C ASP A 452 -23.36 16.91 2.85
N PHE A 453 -23.17 16.37 4.07
CA PHE A 453 -21.85 16.31 4.69
C PHE A 453 -20.85 15.53 3.85
N VAL A 454 -21.27 14.40 3.26
CA VAL A 454 -20.43 13.59 2.38
C VAL A 454 -20.20 14.29 1.04
N ARG A 455 -21.26 14.84 0.41
CA ARG A 455 -21.19 15.57 -0.86
C ARG A 455 -20.18 16.71 -0.80
N ARG A 456 -20.20 17.52 0.26
CA ARG A 456 -19.30 18.65 0.47
C ARG A 456 -17.84 18.23 0.58
N GLN A 457 -17.54 17.08 1.20
CA GLN A 457 -16.18 16.54 1.22
C GLN A 457 -15.69 16.22 -0.20
N ILE A 458 -16.48 15.45 -0.96
CA ILE A 458 -16.12 15.03 -2.32
C ILE A 458 -15.96 16.25 -3.23
N GLN A 459 -16.90 17.22 -3.16
CA GLN A 459 -16.83 18.46 -3.93
C GLN A 459 -15.53 19.22 -3.65
N GLY A 460 -15.17 19.39 -2.37
CA GLY A 460 -13.92 20.07 -1.99
C GLY A 460 -12.68 19.40 -2.57
N LEU A 461 -12.63 18.06 -2.63
CA LEU A 461 -11.53 17.32 -3.27
C LEU A 461 -11.48 17.56 -4.78
N TYR A 462 -12.61 17.47 -5.47
CA TYR A 462 -12.71 17.68 -6.91
C TYR A 462 -12.30 19.09 -7.31
N ASP A 463 -12.77 20.10 -6.58
CA ASP A 463 -12.44 21.52 -6.83
C ASP A 463 -10.96 21.83 -6.53
N ALA A 464 -10.35 21.09 -5.61
CA ALA A 464 -8.91 21.15 -5.36
C ALA A 464 -8.05 20.43 -6.43
N GLY A 465 -8.68 19.73 -7.38
CA GLY A 465 -8.01 19.02 -8.46
C GLY A 465 -7.68 17.55 -8.17
N LEU A 466 -8.17 16.97 -7.08
CA LEU A 466 -8.05 15.54 -6.75
C LEU A 466 -9.27 14.79 -7.30
N ARG A 467 -9.11 14.20 -8.49
CA ARG A 467 -10.20 13.59 -9.24
C ARG A 467 -10.05 12.09 -9.48
N ASP A 468 -9.11 11.43 -8.81
CA ASP A 468 -8.85 9.99 -8.98
C ASP A 468 -9.85 9.11 -8.21
N GLY A 469 -10.79 9.73 -7.48
CA GLY A 469 -11.84 9.05 -6.74
C GLY A 469 -11.66 9.11 -5.22
N PHE A 470 -12.45 8.31 -4.52
CA PHE A 470 -12.49 8.27 -3.06
C PHE A 470 -12.83 6.87 -2.52
N ASN A 471 -12.42 6.61 -1.29
CA ASN A 471 -12.89 5.48 -0.48
C ASN A 471 -13.77 6.03 0.65
N THR A 472 -14.88 5.36 0.97
CA THR A 472 -15.70 5.75 2.13
C THR A 472 -15.16 5.11 3.40
N TRP A 473 -14.99 5.89 4.47
CA TRP A 473 -14.59 5.32 5.77
C TRP A 473 -15.74 5.32 6.76
N MET A 474 -16.05 4.14 7.23
CA MET A 474 -16.99 3.92 8.33
C MET A 474 -16.75 2.53 8.90
N SER A 475 -16.18 2.43 10.11
CA SER A 475 -15.75 1.17 10.72
C SER A 475 -16.83 0.08 10.77
N SER A 476 -18.11 0.47 10.86
CA SER A 476 -19.24 -0.48 10.86
C SER A 476 -19.61 -1.01 9.47
N GLY A 477 -19.18 -0.37 8.37
CA GLY A 477 -19.61 -0.71 7.01
C GLY A 477 -21.14 -0.68 6.81
N SER A 478 -21.90 0.13 7.56
CA SER A 478 -23.36 0.06 7.64
C SER A 478 -24.07 0.41 6.35
N ILE A 479 -24.74 -0.55 5.74
CA ILE A 479 -25.60 -0.34 4.54
C ILE A 479 -26.68 0.72 4.78
N ALA A 480 -27.25 0.80 6.00
CA ALA A 480 -28.25 1.79 6.32
C ALA A 480 -27.69 3.22 6.27
N THR A 481 -26.45 3.40 6.71
CA THR A 481 -25.76 4.68 6.62
C THR A 481 -25.44 5.03 5.18
N TYR A 482 -24.93 4.10 4.38
CA TYR A 482 -24.67 4.32 2.96
C TYR A 482 -25.96 4.68 2.18
N ARG A 483 -27.11 4.07 2.52
CA ARG A 483 -28.41 4.44 1.93
C ARG A 483 -28.81 5.88 2.25
N LYS A 484 -28.55 6.37 3.45
CA LYS A 484 -28.76 7.79 3.82
C LYS A 484 -27.90 8.75 3.03
N GLN A 485 -26.72 8.30 2.58
CA GLN A 485 -25.72 9.10 1.88
C GLN A 485 -25.77 8.91 0.36
N LYS A 486 -26.74 8.14 -0.14
CA LYS A 486 -26.85 7.71 -1.55
C LYS A 486 -26.73 8.88 -2.55
N GLU A 487 -27.39 9.99 -2.29
CA GLU A 487 -27.39 11.15 -3.19
C GLU A 487 -26.00 11.75 -3.38
N ALA A 488 -25.15 11.73 -2.32
CA ALA A 488 -23.77 12.15 -2.45
C ALA A 488 -22.98 11.23 -3.38
N TYR A 489 -23.21 9.94 -3.33
CA TYR A 489 -22.51 8.96 -4.18
C TYR A 489 -23.06 8.92 -5.62
N ALA A 490 -24.29 9.38 -5.84
CA ALA A 490 -24.91 9.48 -7.17
C ALA A 490 -24.57 10.78 -7.90
N HIS A 491 -24.15 11.82 -7.16
CA HIS A 491 -23.88 13.15 -7.70
C HIS A 491 -22.72 13.16 -8.70
N ASP A 492 -22.83 13.99 -9.75
CA ASP A 492 -21.78 14.22 -10.75
C ASP A 492 -20.88 15.39 -10.36
N TYR A 493 -19.71 15.07 -9.83
CA TYR A 493 -18.72 16.06 -9.42
C TYR A 493 -17.87 16.61 -10.59
N SER A 494 -18.02 16.07 -11.80
CA SER A 494 -17.28 16.53 -12.99
C SER A 494 -17.93 17.76 -13.63
N ALA A 495 -19.21 17.99 -13.37
CA ALA A 495 -19.91 19.16 -13.87
C ALA A 495 -19.40 20.45 -13.18
N PRO A 496 -19.16 21.54 -13.92
CA PRO A 496 -18.85 22.82 -13.29
C PRO A 496 -20.00 23.23 -12.35
N VAL A 497 -19.66 23.65 -11.13
CA VAL A 497 -20.66 24.23 -10.20
C VAL A 497 -21.30 25.41 -10.92
N ALA A 498 -22.59 25.29 -11.23
CA ALA A 498 -23.36 26.44 -11.72
C ALA A 498 -23.23 27.53 -10.64
N ALA A 499 -22.72 28.70 -11.02
CA ALA A 499 -22.67 29.85 -10.14
C ALA A 499 -24.07 30.05 -9.57
N GLU A 500 -24.24 29.81 -8.27
CA GLU A 500 -25.47 30.17 -7.57
C GLU A 500 -25.64 31.67 -7.81
N SER A 501 -26.66 32.06 -8.57
CA SER A 501 -27.00 33.44 -8.78
C SER A 501 -27.27 34.08 -7.43
N GLU A 502 -26.38 34.96 -6.99
CA GLU A 502 -26.66 35.88 -5.89
C GLU A 502 -27.87 36.72 -6.22
N THR A 503 -29.06 36.21 -5.88
CA THR A 503 -30.28 37.03 -5.77
C THR A 503 -30.45 37.37 -4.29
N SER A 504 -29.68 38.35 -3.82
CA SER A 504 -30.08 39.19 -2.71
C SER A 504 -29.85 40.64 -3.07
N SER A 505 -30.86 41.24 -3.64
CA SER A 505 -31.03 42.68 -3.67
C SER A 505 -31.19 43.20 -2.24
N GLU A 506 -30.13 43.61 -1.60
CA GLU A 506 -30.17 44.53 -0.49
C GLU A 506 -29.69 45.91 -0.98
N THR A 507 -30.62 46.76 -1.19
CA THR A 507 -30.43 48.20 -1.38
C THR A 507 -29.79 48.77 -0.12
N PRO A 508 -28.67 49.50 -0.21
CA PRO A 508 -28.12 50.13 1.00
C PRO A 508 -29.06 51.31 1.45
N PRO A 509 -29.26 51.51 2.78
CA PRO A 509 -30.02 52.62 3.28
C PRO A 509 -29.27 53.93 2.96
N GLN A 510 -29.97 54.87 2.33
CA GLN A 510 -29.51 56.24 2.17
C GLN A 510 -29.26 56.89 3.52
N ALA A 511 -28.04 57.39 3.73
CA ALA A 511 -27.73 58.27 4.84
C ALA A 511 -28.42 59.60 4.58
N ALA A 512 -29.32 59.95 5.53
CA ALA A 512 -29.84 61.32 5.66
C ALA A 512 -28.91 62.08 6.62
N LEU A 513 -28.38 63.21 6.12
CA LEU A 513 -27.82 64.41 6.75
C LEU A 513 -27.47 64.38 8.24
#